data_db68f6d5269d3d6f907060ab38b8b1e2
#
_entry.id   db68f6d5269d3d6f907060ab38b8b1e2
#
_cell.length_a   1.000
_cell.length_b   1.000
_cell.length_c   1.000
_cell.angle_alpha   90.00
_cell.angle_beta   90.00
_cell.angle_gamma   90.00
#
_symmetry.space_group_name_H-M   'P 1'
#
loop_
_entity.id
_entity.type
_entity.pdbx_description
1 polymer ?
#
loop_
_entity_poly.entity_id
_entity_poly.type
_entity_poly.pdbx_seq_one_letter_code
_entity_poly.pdbx_strand_id
1 'polypeptide(L)'
;VSESAPSRPRLSAPPPAGQVVVDPATGRPAGRPQVTVLLLSSCLAVLGSVLLAPVLPAIEDAFAGTPGVQALTPIVLTAPALVIGLTAMIAGRIVDRVGRKRLLVSALVAYAVVGTAPLWLDSLELIVASRVLVGLTEAAIMTCCTTLLADYFSGPERERYFGYQVVCTTVAATLFFGLGGALGESSWRAPFWLYAVSLPLAVLAARHIWQPATGPAARTGKLPALPWHQLAAPVGVTLFGGLVFYVLIVELSFKLDALGVESTGTIGAVSAIGSLGTAAGAFAFGRLTRLGPVVTIPVAFLLSGLGLIGLAMASSVPVVAACAVVTGLGNGLLLPALLSWALGSLGFEQRGRATGVWTSALFLGQFVCPLVVLALSGALDGLGSALTVLGALSVVAAVGVRLARPTAVAAH
;
A
#
# COMPACT_ATOMS: atom_id res chain seq x y z
N VAL A 1 54.18 -37.91 14.47
CA VAL A 1 52.72 -37.96 14.23
C VAL A 1 52.23 -36.55 14.35
N SER A 2 52.00 -35.91 13.18
CA SER A 2 51.52 -34.53 13.08
C SER A 2 49.98 -34.62 12.93
N GLU A 3 49.28 -34.17 13.95
CA GLU A 3 47.83 -34.09 14.00
C GLU A 3 47.36 -32.85 13.24
N SER A 4 46.79 -33.05 12.06
CA SER A 4 46.20 -31.99 11.24
C SER A 4 44.89 -31.51 11.86
N ALA A 5 44.84 -30.27 12.29
CA ALA A 5 43.66 -29.57 12.79
C ALA A 5 42.53 -29.57 11.72
N PRO A 6 41.26 -29.77 12.10
CA PRO A 6 40.16 -29.79 11.16
C PRO A 6 39.97 -28.37 10.56
N SER A 7 39.98 -28.32 9.23
CA SER A 7 39.70 -27.10 8.45
C SER A 7 38.30 -26.57 8.76
N ARG A 8 38.23 -25.36 9.33
CA ARG A 8 36.98 -24.63 9.49
C ARG A 8 36.27 -24.48 8.14
N PRO A 9 34.96 -24.76 8.01
CA PRO A 9 34.26 -24.51 6.79
C PRO A 9 34.35 -23.01 6.46
N ARG A 10 34.88 -22.68 5.28
CA ARG A 10 34.89 -21.32 4.77
C ARG A 10 33.45 -20.87 4.64
N LEU A 11 33.05 -19.87 5.42
CA LEU A 11 31.86 -19.11 5.18
C LEU A 11 31.89 -18.64 3.71
N SER A 12 30.98 -19.13 2.91
CA SER A 12 30.81 -18.66 1.54
C SER A 12 30.55 -17.16 1.62
N ALA A 13 31.48 -16.37 1.12
CA ALA A 13 31.33 -14.93 0.99
C ALA A 13 30.00 -14.61 0.28
N PRO A 14 29.33 -13.50 0.65
CA PRO A 14 28.20 -13.03 -0.14
C PRO A 14 28.66 -12.90 -1.60
N PRO A 15 27.77 -13.21 -2.58
CA PRO A 15 28.17 -13.12 -3.99
C PRO A 15 28.75 -11.73 -4.24
N PRO A 16 29.86 -11.62 -4.99
CA PRO A 16 30.51 -10.36 -5.24
C PRO A 16 29.51 -9.39 -5.88
N ALA A 17 29.52 -8.14 -5.43
CA ALA A 17 28.74 -7.07 -6.02
C ALA A 17 29.05 -7.04 -7.53
N GLY A 18 28.04 -7.35 -8.37
CA GLY A 18 28.19 -7.38 -9.82
C GLY A 18 27.87 -8.70 -10.52
N GLN A 19 27.48 -9.77 -9.81
CA GLN A 19 26.97 -10.96 -10.51
C GLN A 19 25.63 -10.66 -11.17
N VAL A 20 25.64 -10.64 -12.50
CA VAL A 20 24.43 -10.52 -13.33
C VAL A 20 23.66 -11.82 -13.23
N VAL A 21 22.44 -11.78 -12.70
CA VAL A 21 21.54 -12.94 -12.62
C VAL A 21 21.00 -13.19 -14.02
N VAL A 22 21.26 -14.38 -14.56
CA VAL A 22 20.86 -14.79 -15.92
C VAL A 22 19.74 -15.83 -15.86
N ASP A 23 18.91 -15.83 -16.89
CA ASP A 23 17.89 -16.84 -17.10
C ASP A 23 18.57 -18.22 -17.32
N PRO A 24 18.23 -19.23 -16.50
CA PRO A 24 18.82 -20.57 -16.63
C PRO A 24 18.59 -21.25 -17.99
N ALA A 25 17.50 -20.88 -18.68
CA ALA A 25 17.14 -21.47 -19.97
C ALA A 25 17.83 -20.79 -21.16
N THR A 26 18.07 -19.48 -21.11
CA THR A 26 18.56 -18.69 -22.24
C THR A 26 19.94 -18.08 -22.00
N GLY A 27 20.46 -18.09 -20.78
CA GLY A 27 21.70 -17.44 -20.37
C GLY A 27 21.68 -15.91 -20.46
N ARG A 28 20.51 -15.30 -20.70
CA ARG A 28 20.37 -13.84 -20.84
C ARG A 28 20.08 -13.17 -19.51
N PRO A 29 20.63 -11.97 -19.27
CA PRO A 29 20.30 -11.19 -18.07
C PRO A 29 18.86 -10.66 -18.11
N ALA A 30 18.32 -10.35 -16.93
CA ALA A 30 17.06 -9.65 -16.83
C ALA A 30 17.15 -8.26 -17.49
N GLY A 31 16.13 -7.92 -18.26
CA GLY A 31 16.09 -6.70 -19.05
C GLY A 31 14.75 -6.00 -19.02
N ARG A 32 14.52 -5.13 -20.00
CA ARG A 32 13.30 -4.33 -20.09
C ARG A 32 11.99 -5.14 -20.02
N PRO A 33 11.82 -6.29 -20.71
CA PRO A 33 10.56 -7.04 -20.65
C PRO A 33 10.19 -7.48 -19.24
N GLN A 34 11.17 -8.01 -18.47
CA GLN A 34 10.96 -8.45 -17.09
C GLN A 34 10.58 -7.30 -16.19
N VAL A 35 11.33 -6.19 -16.28
CA VAL A 35 11.06 -4.97 -15.50
C VAL A 35 9.65 -4.43 -15.79
N THR A 36 9.29 -4.30 -17.08
CA THR A 36 7.96 -3.80 -17.47
C THR A 36 6.84 -4.66 -16.91
N VAL A 37 6.94 -5.99 -17.02
CA VAL A 37 5.93 -6.90 -16.47
C VAL A 37 5.83 -6.77 -14.95
N LEU A 38 6.94 -6.68 -14.24
CA LEU A 38 6.95 -6.53 -12.78
C LEU A 38 6.39 -5.18 -12.32
N LEU A 39 6.73 -4.09 -13.01
CA LEU A 39 6.21 -2.76 -12.71
C LEU A 39 4.70 -2.67 -12.95
N LEU A 40 4.21 -3.17 -14.10
CA LEU A 40 2.77 -3.19 -14.40
C LEU A 40 2.01 -4.10 -13.44
N SER A 41 2.57 -5.26 -13.09
CA SER A 41 1.95 -6.14 -12.08
C SER A 41 1.90 -5.50 -10.70
N SER A 42 2.89 -4.68 -10.33
CA SER A 42 2.90 -3.94 -9.07
C SER A 42 1.77 -2.90 -9.00
N CYS A 43 1.34 -2.34 -10.15
CA CYS A 43 0.23 -1.40 -10.20
C CYS A 43 -1.11 -2.05 -9.80
N LEU A 44 -1.27 -3.37 -9.99
CA LEU A 44 -2.50 -4.07 -9.62
C LEU A 44 -2.77 -4.06 -8.11
N ALA A 45 -1.72 -4.07 -7.28
CA ALA A 45 -1.87 -3.95 -5.83
C ALA A 45 -2.47 -2.59 -5.40
N VAL A 46 -2.32 -1.56 -6.21
CA VAL A 46 -2.93 -0.25 -5.97
C VAL A 46 -4.35 -0.18 -6.53
N LEU A 47 -4.63 -0.96 -7.60
CA LEU A 47 -5.96 -1.00 -8.23
C LEU A 47 -7.04 -1.35 -7.21
N GLY A 48 -6.87 -2.44 -6.44
CA GLY A 48 -7.83 -2.86 -5.44
C GLY A 48 -8.06 -1.84 -4.31
N SER A 49 -7.06 -1.02 -4.03
CA SER A 49 -7.10 -0.05 -2.93
C SER A 49 -7.78 1.27 -3.29
N VAL A 50 -7.93 1.63 -4.58
CA VAL A 50 -8.41 2.96 -4.96
C VAL A 50 -9.50 2.97 -6.04
N LEU A 51 -9.57 1.93 -6.88
CA LEU A 51 -10.48 1.89 -8.03
C LEU A 51 -11.94 2.07 -7.65
N LEU A 52 -12.36 1.48 -6.53
CA LEU A 52 -13.74 1.43 -6.10
C LEU A 52 -14.15 2.65 -5.25
N ALA A 53 -13.19 3.45 -4.80
CA ALA A 53 -13.50 4.59 -3.92
C ALA A 53 -14.55 5.56 -4.52
N PRO A 54 -14.50 5.93 -5.81
CA PRO A 54 -15.49 6.83 -6.40
C PRO A 54 -16.91 6.26 -6.50
N VAL A 55 -17.06 4.94 -6.47
CA VAL A 55 -18.36 4.25 -6.62
C VAL A 55 -18.92 3.72 -5.29
N LEU A 56 -18.27 3.99 -4.16
CA LEU A 56 -18.75 3.51 -2.85
C LEU A 56 -20.18 3.98 -2.53
N PRO A 57 -20.57 5.27 -2.71
CA PRO A 57 -21.95 5.69 -2.47
C PRO A 57 -22.95 4.93 -3.35
N ALA A 58 -22.65 4.75 -4.64
CA ALA A 58 -23.51 4.00 -5.55
C ALA A 58 -23.63 2.51 -5.19
N ILE A 59 -22.60 1.91 -4.57
CA ILE A 59 -22.68 0.56 -4.00
C ILE A 59 -23.59 0.57 -2.76
N GLU A 60 -23.47 1.55 -1.88
CA GLU A 60 -24.32 1.69 -0.68
C GLU A 60 -25.79 1.79 -1.06
N ASP A 61 -26.12 2.62 -2.04
CA ASP A 61 -27.48 2.78 -2.57
C ASP A 61 -28.02 1.50 -3.19
N ALA A 62 -27.18 0.80 -3.97
CA ALA A 62 -27.59 -0.47 -4.62
C ALA A 62 -27.93 -1.57 -3.61
N PHE A 63 -27.37 -1.51 -2.41
CA PHE A 63 -27.59 -2.48 -1.32
C PHE A 63 -28.28 -1.86 -0.10
N ALA A 64 -29.00 -0.74 -0.24
CA ALA A 64 -29.63 -0.01 0.88
C ALA A 64 -30.53 -0.87 1.77
N GLY A 65 -31.08 -1.97 1.24
CA GLY A 65 -31.90 -2.95 2.01
C GLY A 65 -31.08 -3.95 2.84
N THR A 66 -29.75 -3.95 2.75
CA THR A 66 -28.89 -4.91 3.45
C THR A 66 -28.60 -4.41 4.87
N PRO A 67 -28.86 -5.22 5.92
CA PRO A 67 -28.51 -4.83 7.29
C PRO A 67 -27.00 -4.53 7.42
N GLY A 68 -26.65 -3.35 7.96
CA GLY A 68 -25.26 -2.96 8.16
C GLY A 68 -24.55 -2.49 6.88
N VAL A 69 -25.27 -2.11 5.83
CA VAL A 69 -24.73 -1.62 4.55
C VAL A 69 -23.67 -0.52 4.75
N GLN A 70 -23.91 0.43 5.65
CA GLN A 70 -22.99 1.53 5.97
C GLN A 70 -21.62 1.05 6.47
N ALA A 71 -21.56 -0.10 7.14
CA ALA A 71 -20.30 -0.70 7.57
C ALA A 71 -19.71 -1.59 6.46
N LEU A 72 -20.53 -2.36 5.76
CA LEU A 72 -20.09 -3.33 4.74
C LEU A 72 -19.55 -2.64 3.49
N THR A 73 -20.14 -1.52 3.05
CA THR A 73 -19.73 -0.83 1.82
C THR A 73 -18.28 -0.35 1.88
N PRO A 74 -17.81 0.39 2.89
CA PRO A 74 -16.41 0.74 2.98
C PRO A 74 -15.49 -0.48 3.17
N ILE A 75 -15.98 -1.58 3.78
CA ILE A 75 -15.23 -2.83 3.90
C ILE A 75 -14.96 -3.47 2.54
N VAL A 76 -15.82 -3.29 1.52
CA VAL A 76 -15.54 -3.73 0.15
C VAL A 76 -14.18 -3.20 -0.34
N LEU A 77 -13.83 -1.96 0.03
CA LEU A 77 -12.55 -1.35 -0.33
C LEU A 77 -11.42 -1.75 0.63
N THR A 78 -11.70 -1.92 1.93
CA THR A 78 -10.66 -2.09 2.95
C THR A 78 -10.38 -3.53 3.35
N ALA A 79 -11.23 -4.50 2.99
CA ALA A 79 -11.00 -5.93 3.27
C ALA A 79 -9.66 -6.45 2.71
N PRO A 80 -9.19 -6.06 1.50
CA PRO A 80 -7.86 -6.41 1.03
C PRO A 80 -6.76 -5.94 1.98
N ALA A 81 -6.89 -4.74 2.54
CA ALA A 81 -5.91 -4.19 3.49
C ALA A 81 -5.80 -5.05 4.75
N LEU A 82 -6.92 -5.56 5.29
CA LEU A 82 -6.89 -6.49 6.41
C LEU A 82 -6.03 -7.71 6.10
N VAL A 83 -6.25 -8.33 4.94
CA VAL A 83 -5.53 -9.55 4.55
C VAL A 83 -4.04 -9.28 4.35
N ILE A 84 -3.70 -8.19 3.67
CA ILE A 84 -2.30 -7.76 3.49
C ILE A 84 -1.66 -7.52 4.85
N GLY A 85 -2.33 -6.79 5.76
CA GLY A 85 -1.84 -6.53 7.11
C GLY A 85 -1.58 -7.81 7.92
N LEU A 86 -2.46 -8.79 7.86
CA LEU A 86 -2.32 -10.07 8.57
C LEU A 86 -1.22 -10.96 7.94
N THR A 87 -1.03 -10.89 6.63
CA THR A 87 -0.12 -11.78 5.90
C THR A 87 1.28 -11.20 5.70
N ALA A 88 1.48 -9.90 5.84
CA ALA A 88 2.74 -9.20 5.53
C ALA A 88 3.97 -9.82 6.22
N MET A 89 3.84 -10.29 7.46
CA MET A 89 4.95 -10.91 8.21
C MET A 89 5.34 -12.29 7.70
N ILE A 90 4.44 -13.01 7.03
CA ILE A 90 4.66 -14.39 6.56
C ILE A 90 4.77 -14.51 5.05
N ALA A 91 4.39 -13.47 4.31
CA ALA A 91 4.34 -13.45 2.84
C ALA A 91 5.69 -13.86 2.21
N GLY A 92 6.81 -13.36 2.72
CA GLY A 92 8.14 -13.74 2.22
C GLY A 92 8.41 -15.24 2.33
N ARG A 93 8.02 -15.88 3.45
CA ARG A 93 8.20 -17.35 3.64
C ARG A 93 7.36 -18.15 2.66
N ILE A 94 6.14 -17.70 2.36
CA ILE A 94 5.25 -18.36 1.39
C ILE A 94 5.86 -18.25 -0.01
N VAL A 95 6.33 -17.07 -0.39
CA VAL A 95 7.01 -16.82 -1.68
C VAL A 95 8.24 -17.70 -1.87
N ASP A 96 9.05 -17.87 -0.82
CA ASP A 96 10.25 -18.71 -0.87
C ASP A 96 9.93 -20.21 -1.01
N ARG A 97 8.81 -20.68 -0.44
CA ARG A 97 8.40 -22.09 -0.52
C ARG A 97 7.73 -22.46 -1.84
N VAL A 98 6.85 -21.62 -2.35
CA VAL A 98 6.06 -21.90 -3.56
C VAL A 98 6.86 -21.63 -4.83
N GLY A 99 7.80 -20.70 -4.74
CA GLY A 99 8.55 -20.18 -5.89
C GLY A 99 7.88 -18.93 -6.48
N ARG A 100 8.69 -17.91 -6.70
CA ARG A 100 8.25 -16.53 -7.03
C ARG A 100 7.48 -16.44 -8.34
N LYS A 101 7.97 -17.12 -9.40
CA LYS A 101 7.29 -17.11 -10.71
C LYS A 101 5.92 -17.79 -10.65
N ARG A 102 5.87 -19.01 -10.08
CA ARG A 102 4.61 -19.78 -10.03
C ARG A 102 3.57 -19.03 -9.20
N LEU A 103 3.97 -18.50 -8.04
CA LEU A 103 3.08 -17.75 -7.18
C LEU A 103 2.58 -16.46 -7.85
N LEU A 104 3.45 -15.72 -8.55
CA LEU A 104 3.04 -14.51 -9.28
C LEU A 104 2.00 -14.83 -10.35
N VAL A 105 2.27 -15.82 -11.21
CA VAL A 105 1.35 -16.18 -12.31
C VAL A 105 0.01 -16.67 -11.77
N SER A 106 0.01 -17.57 -10.76
CA SER A 106 -1.23 -18.06 -10.16
C SER A 106 -2.01 -16.95 -9.45
N ALA A 107 -1.32 -16.03 -8.76
CA ALA A 107 -1.94 -14.90 -8.11
C ALA A 107 -2.58 -13.93 -9.11
N LEU A 108 -1.92 -13.64 -10.25
CA LEU A 108 -2.46 -12.80 -11.31
C LEU A 108 -3.74 -13.40 -11.94
N VAL A 109 -3.78 -14.72 -12.17
CA VAL A 109 -4.97 -15.41 -12.68
C VAL A 109 -6.08 -15.39 -11.64
N ALA A 110 -5.77 -15.74 -10.38
CA ALA A 110 -6.74 -15.71 -9.31
C ALA A 110 -7.30 -14.29 -9.07
N TYR A 111 -6.44 -13.26 -9.16
CA TYR A 111 -6.82 -11.86 -9.03
C TYR A 111 -7.86 -11.45 -10.08
N ALA A 112 -7.72 -11.90 -11.34
CA ALA A 112 -8.73 -11.66 -12.36
C ALA A 112 -10.07 -12.29 -11.98
N VAL A 113 -10.07 -13.57 -11.58
CA VAL A 113 -11.29 -14.32 -11.27
C VAL A 113 -12.02 -13.72 -10.06
N VAL A 114 -11.31 -13.56 -8.94
CA VAL A 114 -11.94 -13.05 -7.71
C VAL A 114 -12.20 -11.55 -7.78
N GLY A 115 -11.38 -10.81 -8.54
CA GLY A 115 -11.53 -9.37 -8.75
C GLY A 115 -12.78 -9.02 -9.57
N THR A 116 -13.09 -9.81 -10.56
CA THR A 116 -14.29 -9.62 -11.40
C THR A 116 -15.55 -10.25 -10.80
N ALA A 117 -15.47 -11.00 -9.71
CA ALA A 117 -16.61 -11.67 -9.09
C ALA A 117 -17.83 -10.76 -8.82
N PRO A 118 -17.69 -9.48 -8.39
CA PRO A 118 -18.84 -8.59 -8.19
C PRO A 118 -19.65 -8.26 -9.44
N LEU A 119 -19.19 -8.61 -10.64
CA LEU A 119 -19.97 -8.46 -11.86
C LEU A 119 -21.22 -9.35 -11.88
N TRP A 120 -21.20 -10.47 -11.14
CA TRP A 120 -22.28 -11.46 -11.08
C TRP A 120 -22.69 -11.87 -9.67
N LEU A 121 -22.14 -11.21 -8.64
CA LEU A 121 -22.59 -11.41 -7.27
C LEU A 121 -23.66 -10.38 -6.92
N ASP A 122 -24.75 -10.85 -6.30
CA ASP A 122 -25.91 -10.04 -5.92
C ASP A 122 -26.04 -9.86 -4.39
N SER A 123 -25.07 -10.34 -3.61
CA SER A 123 -25.02 -10.15 -2.15
C SER A 123 -23.76 -9.34 -1.79
N LEU A 124 -23.94 -8.31 -0.95
CA LEU A 124 -22.86 -7.45 -0.48
C LEU A 124 -21.84 -8.25 0.36
N GLU A 125 -22.30 -9.23 1.14
CA GLU A 125 -21.46 -10.10 1.95
C GLU A 125 -20.56 -10.98 1.06
N LEU A 126 -21.08 -11.52 -0.04
CA LEU A 126 -20.27 -12.29 -1.01
C LEU A 126 -19.28 -11.39 -1.75
N ILE A 127 -19.67 -10.15 -2.04
CA ILE A 127 -18.76 -9.15 -2.60
C ILE A 127 -17.62 -8.90 -1.61
N VAL A 128 -17.89 -8.66 -0.32
CA VAL A 128 -16.87 -8.51 0.73
C VAL A 128 -15.98 -9.75 0.82
N ALA A 129 -16.57 -10.96 0.80
CA ALA A 129 -15.79 -12.20 0.81
C ALA A 129 -14.82 -12.29 -0.40
N SER A 130 -15.29 -11.87 -1.59
CA SER A 130 -14.41 -11.81 -2.77
C SER A 130 -13.24 -10.83 -2.57
N ARG A 131 -13.43 -9.72 -1.83
CA ARG A 131 -12.37 -8.74 -1.53
C ARG A 131 -11.31 -9.31 -0.59
N VAL A 132 -11.69 -10.19 0.35
CA VAL A 132 -10.72 -10.92 1.19
C VAL A 132 -9.80 -11.78 0.31
N LEU A 133 -10.36 -12.48 -0.69
CA LEU A 133 -9.56 -13.26 -1.65
C LEU A 133 -8.70 -12.37 -2.56
N VAL A 134 -9.21 -11.21 -2.98
CA VAL A 134 -8.42 -10.18 -3.69
C VAL A 134 -7.22 -9.78 -2.85
N GLY A 135 -7.39 -9.48 -1.57
CA GLY A 135 -6.29 -9.11 -0.67
C GLY A 135 -5.20 -10.18 -0.57
N LEU A 136 -5.56 -11.46 -0.58
CA LEU A 136 -4.59 -12.55 -0.59
C LEU A 136 -3.76 -12.57 -1.88
N THR A 137 -4.41 -12.35 -3.01
CA THR A 137 -3.71 -12.28 -4.32
C THR A 137 -2.86 -11.02 -4.44
N GLU A 138 -3.32 -9.87 -3.95
CA GLU A 138 -2.54 -8.62 -3.89
C GLU A 138 -1.28 -8.76 -3.04
N ALA A 139 -1.39 -9.34 -1.85
CA ALA A 139 -0.24 -9.61 -0.99
C ALA A 139 0.81 -10.47 -1.71
N ALA A 140 0.36 -11.50 -2.44
CA ALA A 140 1.25 -12.35 -3.23
C ALA A 140 1.89 -11.60 -4.39
N ILE A 141 1.12 -10.85 -5.19
CA ILE A 141 1.61 -10.07 -6.33
C ILE A 141 2.65 -9.04 -5.86
N MET A 142 2.31 -8.24 -4.84
CA MET A 142 3.20 -7.20 -4.30
C MET A 142 4.52 -7.79 -3.81
N THR A 143 4.45 -8.88 -3.04
CA THR A 143 5.65 -9.54 -2.50
C THR A 143 6.49 -10.17 -3.61
N CYS A 144 5.87 -10.86 -4.58
CA CYS A 144 6.59 -11.46 -5.70
C CYS A 144 7.27 -10.43 -6.59
N CYS A 145 6.58 -9.33 -6.95
CA CYS A 145 7.15 -8.28 -7.78
C CYS A 145 8.37 -7.63 -7.13
N THR A 146 8.26 -7.25 -5.84
CA THR A 146 9.35 -6.64 -5.10
C THR A 146 10.54 -7.60 -4.92
N THR A 147 10.28 -8.87 -4.60
CA THR A 147 11.35 -9.85 -4.43
C THR A 147 12.03 -10.21 -5.75
N LEU A 148 11.29 -10.35 -6.85
CA LEU A 148 11.88 -10.61 -8.18
C LEU A 148 12.74 -9.45 -8.66
N LEU A 149 12.32 -8.19 -8.44
CA LEU A 149 13.16 -7.03 -8.73
C LEU A 149 14.45 -7.05 -7.89
N ALA A 150 14.33 -7.40 -6.60
CA ALA A 150 15.50 -7.52 -5.72
C ALA A 150 16.45 -8.64 -6.11
N ASP A 151 15.93 -9.73 -6.72
CA ASP A 151 16.74 -10.86 -7.15
C ASP A 151 17.42 -10.64 -8.49
N TYR A 152 16.72 -10.00 -9.43
CA TYR A 152 17.26 -9.78 -10.77
C TYR A 152 18.32 -8.68 -10.80
N PHE A 153 18.22 -7.70 -9.90
CA PHE A 153 19.07 -6.51 -9.90
C PHE A 153 19.76 -6.30 -8.56
N SER A 154 20.95 -5.69 -8.59
CA SER A 154 21.73 -5.39 -7.40
C SER A 154 22.26 -3.94 -7.45
N GLY A 155 22.71 -3.42 -6.29
CA GLY A 155 23.30 -2.09 -6.19
C GLY A 155 22.41 -0.95 -6.72
N PRO A 156 22.97 0.04 -7.44
CA PRO A 156 22.24 1.22 -7.91
C PRO A 156 21.09 0.89 -8.88
N GLU A 157 21.22 -0.18 -9.67
CA GLU A 157 20.12 -0.60 -10.60
C GLU A 157 18.87 -1.04 -9.82
N ARG A 158 19.04 -1.79 -8.76
CA ARG A 158 17.93 -2.22 -7.90
C ARG A 158 17.22 -1.03 -7.28
N GLU A 159 17.97 -0.07 -6.76
CA GLU A 159 17.40 1.16 -6.19
C GLU A 159 16.62 1.97 -7.23
N ARG A 160 17.16 2.06 -8.45
CA ARG A 160 16.49 2.72 -9.58
C ARG A 160 15.18 2.05 -9.94
N TYR A 161 15.11 0.71 -10.00
CA TYR A 161 13.88 0.00 -10.34
C TYR A 161 12.86 0.03 -9.22
N PHE A 162 13.26 0.05 -7.96
CA PHE A 162 12.35 0.34 -6.85
C PHE A 162 11.79 1.76 -6.93
N GLY A 163 12.62 2.74 -7.31
CA GLY A 163 12.14 4.09 -7.60
C GLY A 163 11.09 4.11 -8.71
N TYR A 164 11.32 3.40 -9.81
CA TYR A 164 10.33 3.27 -10.89
C TYR A 164 9.06 2.57 -10.43
N GLN A 165 9.14 1.55 -9.56
CA GLN A 165 7.97 0.89 -8.99
C GLN A 165 7.10 1.89 -8.22
N VAL A 166 7.70 2.72 -7.38
CA VAL A 166 6.97 3.78 -6.64
C VAL A 166 6.31 4.77 -7.59
N VAL A 167 7.03 5.24 -8.61
CA VAL A 167 6.47 6.19 -9.60
C VAL A 167 5.31 5.55 -10.36
N CYS A 168 5.47 4.32 -10.86
CA CYS A 168 4.43 3.61 -11.60
C CYS A 168 3.18 3.39 -10.76
N THR A 169 3.33 2.95 -9.51
CA THR A 169 2.19 2.73 -8.60
C THR A 169 1.49 4.03 -8.24
N THR A 170 2.23 5.13 -8.08
CA THR A 170 1.64 6.45 -7.79
C THR A 170 0.85 6.99 -8.99
N VAL A 171 1.40 6.89 -10.20
CA VAL A 171 0.69 7.26 -11.43
C VAL A 171 -0.53 6.38 -11.64
N ALA A 172 -0.38 5.06 -11.41
CA ALA A 172 -1.48 4.11 -11.49
C ALA A 172 -2.62 4.44 -10.52
N ALA A 173 -2.33 4.85 -9.28
CA ALA A 173 -3.35 5.27 -8.31
C ALA A 173 -4.20 6.42 -8.85
N THR A 174 -3.55 7.47 -9.40
CA THR A 174 -4.24 8.61 -9.98
C THR A 174 -5.12 8.20 -11.16
N LEU A 175 -4.60 7.35 -12.06
CA LEU A 175 -5.36 6.83 -13.20
C LEU A 175 -6.55 5.96 -12.75
N PHE A 176 -6.37 5.12 -11.74
CA PHE A 176 -7.43 4.22 -11.26
C PHE A 176 -8.56 4.97 -10.55
N PHE A 177 -8.30 6.06 -9.85
CA PHE A 177 -9.37 6.94 -9.36
C PHE A 177 -10.19 7.52 -10.50
N GLY A 178 -9.54 8.05 -11.54
CA GLY A 178 -10.22 8.61 -12.71
C GLY A 178 -11.00 7.53 -13.49
N LEU A 179 -10.39 6.37 -13.76
CA LEU A 179 -11.01 5.26 -14.46
C LEU A 179 -12.17 4.65 -13.64
N GLY A 180 -12.00 4.52 -12.32
CA GLY A 180 -13.05 4.02 -11.43
C GLY A 180 -14.28 4.91 -11.48
N GLY A 181 -14.08 6.23 -11.40
CA GLY A 181 -15.16 7.19 -11.53
C GLY A 181 -15.82 7.17 -12.91
N ALA A 182 -15.01 7.25 -13.99
CA ALA A 182 -15.52 7.27 -15.37
C ALA A 182 -16.31 6.00 -15.75
N LEU A 183 -15.82 4.83 -15.35
CA LEU A 183 -16.54 3.57 -15.56
C LEU A 183 -17.80 3.49 -14.69
N GLY A 184 -17.73 4.04 -13.47
CA GLY A 184 -18.85 4.10 -12.53
C GLY A 184 -20.06 4.85 -13.07
N GLU A 185 -19.90 5.82 -13.98
CA GLU A 185 -21.01 6.53 -14.65
C GLU A 185 -21.97 5.57 -15.37
N SER A 186 -21.47 4.47 -15.89
CA SER A 186 -22.34 3.48 -16.56
C SER A 186 -22.97 2.50 -15.58
N SER A 187 -22.25 2.09 -14.55
CA SER A 187 -22.69 1.20 -13.48
C SER A 187 -21.63 1.10 -12.41
N TRP A 188 -22.02 1.03 -11.14
CA TRP A 188 -21.10 0.75 -10.05
C TRP A 188 -20.33 -0.57 -10.22
N ARG A 189 -20.83 -1.50 -11.04
CA ARG A 189 -20.17 -2.77 -11.38
C ARG A 189 -19.09 -2.62 -12.44
N ALA A 190 -19.15 -1.63 -13.31
CA ALA A 190 -18.24 -1.50 -14.46
C ALA A 190 -16.74 -1.40 -14.10
N PRO A 191 -16.34 -0.73 -13.01
CA PRO A 191 -14.92 -0.71 -12.61
C PRO A 191 -14.32 -2.10 -12.36
N PHE A 192 -15.11 -3.09 -11.96
CA PHE A 192 -14.62 -4.44 -11.70
C PHE A 192 -14.08 -5.16 -12.95
N TRP A 193 -14.43 -4.74 -14.16
CA TRP A 193 -13.83 -5.26 -15.39
C TRP A 193 -12.33 -5.01 -15.47
N LEU A 194 -11.79 -3.96 -14.82
CA LEU A 194 -10.37 -3.67 -14.85
C LEU A 194 -9.51 -4.75 -14.17
N TYR A 195 -10.09 -5.56 -13.28
CA TYR A 195 -9.37 -6.70 -12.71
C TYR A 195 -8.96 -7.74 -13.75
N ALA A 196 -9.69 -7.85 -14.86
CA ALA A 196 -9.37 -8.76 -15.97
C ALA A 196 -8.05 -8.41 -16.67
N VAL A 197 -7.55 -7.17 -16.53
CA VAL A 197 -6.23 -6.75 -17.06
C VAL A 197 -5.09 -7.58 -16.48
N SER A 198 -5.28 -8.23 -15.35
CA SER A 198 -4.29 -9.15 -14.77
C SER A 198 -4.09 -10.42 -15.60
N LEU A 199 -5.04 -10.85 -16.45
CA LEU A 199 -4.89 -12.05 -17.32
C LEU A 199 -3.80 -11.88 -18.39
N PRO A 200 -3.80 -10.82 -19.22
CA PRO A 200 -2.68 -10.59 -20.13
C PRO A 200 -1.35 -10.42 -19.38
N LEU A 201 -1.33 -9.80 -18.19
CA LEU A 201 -0.13 -9.73 -17.38
C LEU A 201 0.33 -11.11 -16.87
N ALA A 202 -0.61 -12.01 -16.53
CA ALA A 202 -0.27 -13.39 -16.16
C ALA A 202 0.41 -14.13 -17.34
N VAL A 203 -0.09 -13.96 -18.57
CA VAL A 203 0.53 -14.53 -19.77
C VAL A 203 1.92 -13.95 -20.02
N LEU A 204 2.08 -12.63 -19.89
CA LEU A 204 3.38 -11.98 -20.02
C LEU A 204 4.35 -12.42 -18.92
N ALA A 205 3.88 -12.54 -17.68
CA ALA A 205 4.68 -13.06 -16.58
C ALA A 205 5.10 -14.51 -16.80
N ALA A 206 4.21 -15.37 -17.28
CA ALA A 206 4.53 -16.77 -17.60
C ALA A 206 5.61 -16.89 -18.67
N ARG A 207 5.61 -15.98 -19.67
CA ARG A 207 6.55 -15.98 -20.81
C ARG A 207 7.90 -15.32 -20.50
N HIS A 208 7.90 -14.22 -19.76
CA HIS A 208 9.09 -13.38 -19.60
C HIS A 208 9.78 -13.53 -18.23
N ILE A 209 9.05 -13.89 -17.18
CA ILE A 209 9.60 -14.07 -15.84
C ILE A 209 10.16 -15.49 -15.71
N TRP A 210 11.35 -15.63 -15.12
CA TRP A 210 11.91 -16.93 -14.73
C TRP A 210 12.12 -17.00 -13.22
N GLN A 211 12.25 -18.22 -12.72
CA GLN A 211 12.60 -18.44 -11.32
C GLN A 211 14.11 -18.25 -11.17
N PRO A 212 14.60 -17.26 -10.42
CA PRO A 212 16.03 -17.15 -10.13
C PRO A 212 16.54 -18.44 -9.47
N ALA A 213 17.73 -18.89 -9.87
CA ALA A 213 18.41 -20.01 -9.22
C ALA A 213 18.97 -19.56 -7.85
N THR A 214 18.11 -19.04 -7.00
CA THR A 214 18.48 -18.77 -5.61
C THR A 214 18.39 -20.10 -4.87
N GLY A 215 19.53 -20.71 -4.67
CA GLY A 215 19.63 -21.73 -3.62
C GLY A 215 19.08 -21.12 -2.32
N PRO A 216 18.40 -21.90 -1.46
CA PRO A 216 18.08 -21.40 -0.15
C PRO A 216 19.40 -20.94 0.48
N ALA A 217 19.57 -19.65 0.65
CA ALA A 217 20.58 -19.17 1.56
C ALA A 217 20.18 -19.77 2.90
N ALA A 218 20.76 -20.91 3.23
CA ALA A 218 20.57 -21.61 4.49
C ALA A 218 21.13 -20.66 5.56
N ARG A 219 20.28 -19.71 5.99
CA ARG A 219 20.52 -18.95 7.20
C ARG A 219 20.39 -19.93 8.36
N THR A 220 21.48 -20.61 8.67
CA THR A 220 21.57 -21.61 9.75
C THR A 220 21.62 -20.99 11.16
N GLY A 221 21.53 -19.67 11.27
CA GLY A 221 21.54 -18.95 12.55
C GLY A 221 20.14 -18.47 12.98
N LYS A 222 19.88 -18.45 14.29
CA LYS A 222 18.72 -17.74 14.86
C LYS A 222 18.84 -16.25 14.50
N LEU A 223 17.83 -15.74 13.81
CA LEU A 223 17.78 -14.31 13.50
C LEU A 223 17.75 -13.48 14.80
N PRO A 224 18.48 -12.35 14.90
CA PRO A 224 18.43 -11.50 16.08
C PRO A 224 17.00 -11.09 16.43
N ALA A 225 16.64 -11.07 17.70
CA ALA A 225 15.34 -10.63 18.15
C ALA A 225 15.04 -9.19 17.67
N LEU A 226 13.77 -8.89 17.40
CA LEU A 226 13.35 -7.52 17.09
C LEU A 226 13.38 -6.68 18.39
N PRO A 227 14.01 -5.50 18.38
CA PRO A 227 14.04 -4.62 19.54
C PRO A 227 12.71 -3.87 19.70
N TRP A 228 11.72 -4.52 20.29
CA TRP A 228 10.36 -3.99 20.45
C TRP A 228 10.32 -2.64 21.16
N HIS A 229 11.22 -2.38 22.10
CA HIS A 229 11.32 -1.07 22.77
C HIS A 229 11.61 0.09 21.80
N GLN A 230 12.25 -0.18 20.63
CA GLN A 230 12.51 0.82 19.59
C GLN A 230 11.40 0.85 18.53
N LEU A 231 10.70 -0.28 18.31
CA LEU A 231 9.70 -0.44 17.26
C LEU A 231 8.29 -0.07 17.72
N ALA A 232 7.94 -0.20 18.99
CA ALA A 232 6.58 -0.03 19.47
C ALA A 232 6.01 1.36 19.13
N ALA A 233 6.76 2.43 19.37
CA ALA A 233 6.31 3.78 19.05
C ALA A 233 6.17 4.02 17.54
N PRO A 234 7.17 3.72 16.67
CA PRO A 234 7.00 3.79 15.23
C PRO A 234 5.82 2.96 14.70
N VAL A 235 5.62 1.75 15.22
CA VAL A 235 4.53 0.86 14.80
C VAL A 235 3.17 1.42 15.21
N GLY A 236 3.01 1.90 16.44
CA GLY A 236 1.77 2.52 16.92
C GLY A 236 1.40 3.79 16.13
N VAL A 237 2.39 4.65 15.87
CA VAL A 237 2.19 5.86 15.05
C VAL A 237 1.90 5.48 13.59
N THR A 238 2.48 4.40 13.07
CA THR A 238 2.19 3.90 11.71
C THR A 238 0.76 3.38 11.60
N LEU A 239 0.25 2.69 12.60
CA LEU A 239 -1.14 2.23 12.60
C LEU A 239 -2.10 3.42 12.51
N PHE A 240 -1.88 4.45 13.32
CA PHE A 240 -2.67 5.69 13.26
C PHE A 240 -2.43 6.43 11.92
N GLY A 241 -1.20 6.47 11.43
CA GLY A 241 -0.86 7.05 10.12
C GLY A 241 -1.56 6.34 8.96
N GLY A 242 -1.69 5.01 9.03
CA GLY A 242 -2.45 4.21 8.07
C GLY A 242 -3.93 4.55 8.06
N LEU A 243 -4.52 4.76 9.26
CA LEU A 243 -5.89 5.22 9.41
C LEU A 243 -6.06 6.60 8.76
N VAL A 244 -5.26 7.59 9.15
CA VAL A 244 -5.33 8.96 8.61
C VAL A 244 -5.12 9.00 7.11
N PHE A 245 -4.17 8.21 6.59
CA PHE A 245 -3.91 8.10 5.16
C PHE A 245 -5.16 7.64 4.39
N TYR A 246 -5.90 6.70 4.95
CA TYR A 246 -7.00 6.06 4.22
C TYR A 246 -8.34 6.83 4.33
N VAL A 247 -8.47 7.73 5.32
CA VAL A 247 -9.67 8.60 5.45
C VAL A 247 -9.96 9.34 4.14
N LEU A 248 -8.94 9.95 3.53
CA LEU A 248 -9.14 10.65 2.27
C LEU A 248 -9.64 9.74 1.14
N ILE A 249 -9.17 8.50 1.09
CA ILE A 249 -9.51 7.54 0.03
C ILE A 249 -10.96 7.07 0.15
N VAL A 250 -11.40 6.79 1.36
CA VAL A 250 -12.75 6.25 1.64
C VAL A 250 -13.78 7.37 1.71
N GLU A 251 -13.52 8.38 2.54
CA GLU A 251 -14.56 9.34 2.95
C GLU A 251 -14.76 10.49 1.96
N LEU A 252 -13.83 10.69 1.01
CA LEU A 252 -13.96 11.75 0.00
C LEU A 252 -15.21 11.57 -0.84
N SER A 253 -15.52 10.34 -1.26
CA SER A 253 -16.71 10.02 -2.04
C SER A 253 -17.99 10.30 -1.27
N PHE A 254 -18.08 9.86 -0.01
CA PHE A 254 -19.24 10.12 0.85
C PHE A 254 -19.39 11.62 1.17
N LYS A 255 -18.28 12.36 1.30
CA LYS A 255 -18.34 13.82 1.48
C LYS A 255 -18.88 14.53 0.26
N LEU A 256 -18.48 14.11 -0.94
CA LEU A 256 -18.98 14.68 -2.20
C LEU A 256 -20.45 14.31 -2.43
N ASP A 257 -20.83 13.08 -2.14
CA ASP A 257 -22.21 12.60 -2.19
C ASP A 257 -23.10 13.43 -1.24
N ALA A 258 -22.67 13.65 -0.01
CA ALA A 258 -23.38 14.52 0.96
C ALA A 258 -23.52 16.00 0.50
N LEU A 259 -22.73 16.46 -0.47
CA LEU A 259 -22.86 17.76 -1.14
C LEU A 259 -23.75 17.71 -2.40
N GLY A 260 -24.39 16.57 -2.68
CA GLY A 260 -25.24 16.36 -3.84
C GLY A 260 -24.50 16.08 -5.14
N VAL A 261 -23.25 15.59 -5.08
CA VAL A 261 -22.48 15.19 -6.26
C VAL A 261 -22.75 13.72 -6.57
N GLU A 262 -23.73 13.46 -7.44
CA GLU A 262 -24.11 12.11 -7.87
C GLU A 262 -23.16 11.52 -8.92
N SER A 263 -22.43 12.36 -9.69
CA SER A 263 -21.52 11.92 -10.76
C SER A 263 -20.28 11.23 -10.17
N THR A 264 -20.15 9.93 -10.38
CA THR A 264 -18.98 9.15 -10.02
C THR A 264 -17.71 9.61 -10.76
N GLY A 265 -17.87 10.12 -12.00
CA GLY A 265 -16.79 10.73 -12.77
C GLY A 265 -16.22 11.96 -12.09
N THR A 266 -17.10 12.84 -11.55
CA THR A 266 -16.67 14.02 -10.76
C THR A 266 -15.97 13.57 -9.48
N ILE A 267 -16.51 12.60 -8.76
CA ILE A 267 -15.90 12.04 -7.55
C ILE A 267 -14.52 11.46 -7.87
N GLY A 268 -14.40 10.70 -8.96
CA GLY A 268 -13.13 10.13 -9.42
C GLY A 268 -12.10 11.19 -9.81
N ALA A 269 -12.54 12.27 -10.49
CA ALA A 269 -11.67 13.39 -10.85
C ALA A 269 -11.12 14.12 -9.61
N VAL A 270 -11.96 14.41 -8.61
CA VAL A 270 -11.53 15.02 -7.34
C VAL A 270 -10.58 14.10 -6.57
N SER A 271 -10.86 12.80 -6.54
CA SER A 271 -9.98 11.79 -5.92
C SER A 271 -8.62 11.72 -6.62
N ALA A 272 -8.61 11.77 -7.96
CA ALA A 272 -7.38 11.84 -8.75
C ALA A 272 -6.57 13.10 -8.45
N ILE A 273 -7.22 14.26 -8.30
CA ILE A 273 -6.58 15.52 -7.90
C ILE A 273 -5.94 15.37 -6.50
N GLY A 274 -6.64 14.80 -5.53
CA GLY A 274 -6.09 14.49 -4.20
C GLY A 274 -4.88 13.53 -4.27
N SER A 275 -4.94 12.53 -5.15
CA SER A 275 -3.83 11.60 -5.41
C SER A 275 -2.60 12.30 -5.99
N LEU A 276 -2.77 13.33 -6.85
CA LEU A 276 -1.65 14.17 -7.30
C LEU A 276 -1.00 14.92 -6.13
N GLY A 277 -1.78 15.37 -5.15
CA GLY A 277 -1.25 15.91 -3.90
C GLY A 277 -0.35 14.88 -3.17
N THR A 278 -0.81 13.63 -3.08
CA THR A 278 -0.03 12.54 -2.48
C THR A 278 1.28 12.29 -3.25
N ALA A 279 1.23 12.28 -4.58
CA ALA A 279 2.42 12.20 -5.42
C ALA A 279 3.40 13.33 -5.14
N ALA A 280 2.91 14.57 -5.11
CA ALA A 280 3.73 15.75 -4.83
C ALA A 280 4.40 15.68 -3.44
N GLY A 281 3.66 15.22 -2.42
CA GLY A 281 4.19 14.99 -1.07
C GLY A 281 5.30 13.92 -1.05
N ALA A 282 5.08 12.81 -1.74
CA ALA A 282 6.08 11.75 -1.85
C ALA A 282 7.36 12.22 -2.57
N PHE A 283 7.23 13.02 -3.63
CA PHE A 283 8.39 13.65 -4.29
C PHE A 283 9.11 14.66 -3.40
N ALA A 284 8.34 15.47 -2.64
CA ALA A 284 8.91 16.44 -1.70
C ALA A 284 9.69 15.75 -0.58
N PHE A 285 9.30 14.54 -0.16
CA PHE A 285 10.00 13.78 0.87
C PHE A 285 11.49 13.61 0.55
N GLY A 286 11.85 13.30 -0.70
CA GLY A 286 13.26 13.15 -1.10
C GLY A 286 14.13 14.38 -0.79
N ARG A 287 13.54 15.60 -0.86
CA ARG A 287 14.22 16.86 -0.50
C ARG A 287 14.19 17.13 1.01
N LEU A 288 13.14 16.68 1.68
CA LEU A 288 12.91 16.90 3.12
C LEU A 288 13.55 15.84 4.01
N THR A 289 14.09 14.75 3.46
CA THR A 289 14.80 13.70 4.23
C THR A 289 15.91 14.25 5.11
N ARG A 290 16.58 15.32 4.66
CA ARG A 290 17.66 16.01 5.42
C ARG A 290 17.18 16.60 6.75
N LEU A 291 15.87 16.87 6.89
CA LEU A 291 15.28 17.41 8.13
C LEU A 291 15.01 16.32 9.17
N GLY A 292 15.13 15.05 8.78
CA GLY A 292 14.91 13.89 9.64
C GLY A 292 13.45 13.67 10.04
N PRO A 293 13.14 12.53 10.69
CA PRO A 293 11.76 12.16 11.06
C PRO A 293 11.13 13.10 12.09
N VAL A 294 11.95 13.78 12.92
CA VAL A 294 11.52 14.76 13.94
C VAL A 294 10.79 15.96 13.34
N VAL A 295 11.02 16.27 12.07
CA VAL A 295 10.36 17.38 11.36
C VAL A 295 9.39 16.85 10.32
N THR A 296 9.77 15.83 9.55
CA THR A 296 8.95 15.36 8.42
C THR A 296 7.64 14.71 8.86
N ILE A 297 7.64 13.91 9.95
CA ILE A 297 6.41 13.26 10.46
C ILE A 297 5.42 14.29 11.01
N PRO A 298 5.82 15.23 11.91
CA PRO A 298 4.93 16.29 12.36
C PRO A 298 4.33 17.12 11.23
N VAL A 299 5.15 17.53 10.25
CA VAL A 299 4.65 18.29 9.08
C VAL A 299 3.64 17.48 8.28
N ALA A 300 3.89 16.19 8.08
CA ALA A 300 2.97 15.31 7.37
C ALA A 300 1.62 15.19 8.10
N PHE A 301 1.62 14.92 9.40
CA PHE A 301 0.39 14.86 10.21
C PHE A 301 -0.34 16.19 10.29
N LEU A 302 0.40 17.31 10.38
CA LEU A 302 -0.18 18.65 10.40
C LEU A 302 -0.93 18.94 9.09
N LEU A 303 -0.30 18.69 7.94
CA LEU A 303 -0.92 18.90 6.64
C LEU A 303 -2.15 17.99 6.46
N SER A 304 -2.02 16.69 6.78
CA SER A 304 -3.15 15.77 6.71
C SER A 304 -4.29 16.19 7.63
N GLY A 305 -3.98 16.60 8.86
CA GLY A 305 -4.97 17.03 9.84
C GLY A 305 -5.69 18.32 9.45
N LEU A 306 -4.96 19.34 9.00
CA LEU A 306 -5.55 20.59 8.53
C LEU A 306 -6.40 20.38 7.28
N GLY A 307 -5.94 19.53 6.36
CA GLY A 307 -6.71 19.15 5.17
C GLY A 307 -8.01 18.43 5.52
N LEU A 308 -8.00 17.50 6.50
CA LEU A 308 -9.22 16.80 6.98
C LEU A 308 -10.19 17.76 7.66
N ILE A 309 -9.72 18.70 8.50
CA ILE A 309 -10.56 19.72 9.10
C ILE A 309 -11.17 20.61 8.02
N GLY A 310 -10.38 21.04 7.05
CA GLY A 310 -10.87 21.79 5.90
C GLY A 310 -11.91 21.00 5.09
N LEU A 311 -11.70 19.71 4.88
CA LEU A 311 -12.63 18.81 4.18
C LEU A 311 -13.96 18.71 4.95
N ALA A 312 -13.92 18.61 6.28
CA ALA A 312 -15.11 18.61 7.12
C ALA A 312 -15.98 19.86 6.88
N MET A 313 -15.34 21.02 6.84
CA MET A 313 -15.99 22.34 6.69
C MET A 313 -16.34 22.70 5.25
N ALA A 314 -15.83 21.96 4.26
CA ALA A 314 -16.03 22.28 2.85
C ALA A 314 -17.50 22.15 2.45
N SER A 315 -18.00 23.18 1.75
CA SER A 315 -19.39 23.28 1.25
C SER A 315 -19.47 23.31 -0.29
N SER A 316 -18.35 23.17 -0.98
CA SER A 316 -18.31 23.18 -2.45
C SER A 316 -17.21 22.27 -2.99
N VAL A 317 -17.42 21.72 -4.18
CA VAL A 317 -16.48 20.80 -4.84
C VAL A 317 -15.06 21.37 -4.98
N PRO A 318 -14.85 22.64 -5.40
CA PRO A 318 -13.50 23.20 -5.48
C PRO A 318 -12.76 23.26 -4.14
N VAL A 319 -13.48 23.56 -3.04
CA VAL A 319 -12.90 23.59 -1.69
C VAL A 319 -12.57 22.17 -1.24
N VAL A 320 -13.43 21.18 -1.52
CA VAL A 320 -13.15 19.76 -1.28
C VAL A 320 -11.88 19.33 -2.01
N ALA A 321 -11.74 19.68 -3.30
CA ALA A 321 -10.56 19.36 -4.09
C ALA A 321 -9.27 19.99 -3.51
N ALA A 322 -9.33 21.26 -3.11
CA ALA A 322 -8.19 21.93 -2.47
C ALA A 322 -7.80 21.27 -1.15
N CYS A 323 -8.76 20.93 -0.29
CA CYS A 323 -8.51 20.22 0.95
C CYS A 323 -7.97 18.79 0.71
N ALA A 324 -8.47 18.11 -0.32
CA ALA A 324 -7.96 16.79 -0.72
C ALA A 324 -6.49 16.86 -1.17
N VAL A 325 -6.07 17.93 -1.88
CA VAL A 325 -4.66 18.16 -2.24
C VAL A 325 -3.81 18.38 -0.98
N VAL A 326 -4.26 19.20 -0.03
CA VAL A 326 -3.52 19.46 1.21
C VAL A 326 -3.37 18.18 2.04
N THR A 327 -4.46 17.42 2.21
CA THR A 327 -4.43 16.11 2.88
C THR A 327 -3.49 15.14 2.15
N GLY A 328 -3.58 15.10 0.82
CA GLY A 328 -2.72 14.28 -0.04
C GLY A 328 -1.25 14.62 0.14
N LEU A 329 -0.87 15.89 0.14
CA LEU A 329 0.51 16.34 0.40
C LEU A 329 1.04 15.77 1.73
N GLY A 330 0.24 15.89 2.80
CA GLY A 330 0.56 15.29 4.10
C GLY A 330 0.74 13.77 4.01
N ASN A 331 -0.20 13.07 3.41
CA ASN A 331 -0.20 11.62 3.24
C ASN A 331 1.01 11.12 2.43
N GLY A 332 1.41 11.86 1.38
CA GLY A 332 2.58 11.52 0.56
C GLY A 332 3.91 11.64 1.31
N LEU A 333 4.02 12.60 2.24
CA LEU A 333 5.17 12.72 3.14
C LEU A 333 5.16 11.65 4.23
N LEU A 334 3.97 11.25 4.71
CA LEU A 334 3.79 10.46 5.92
C LEU A 334 4.38 9.05 5.80
N LEU A 335 4.03 8.32 4.73
CA LEU A 335 4.40 6.92 4.60
C LEU A 335 5.92 6.69 4.56
N PRO A 336 6.69 7.38 3.69
CA PRO A 336 8.13 7.19 3.66
C PRO A 336 8.82 7.71 4.92
N ALA A 337 8.27 8.74 5.57
CA ALA A 337 8.81 9.25 6.84
C ALA A 337 8.66 8.23 7.98
N LEU A 338 7.48 7.61 8.10
CA LEU A 338 7.20 6.56 9.09
C LEU A 338 8.06 5.31 8.87
N LEU A 339 8.21 4.88 7.60
CA LEU A 339 9.07 3.75 7.26
C LEU A 339 10.53 4.03 7.61
N SER A 340 11.03 5.21 7.25
CA SER A 340 12.39 5.64 7.56
C SER A 340 12.64 5.67 9.07
N TRP A 341 11.67 6.13 9.86
CA TRP A 341 11.75 6.13 11.31
C TRP A 341 11.78 4.71 11.89
N ALA A 342 10.87 3.85 11.43
CA ALA A 342 10.77 2.47 11.91
C ALA A 342 12.05 1.64 11.63
N LEU A 343 12.72 1.89 10.50
CA LEU A 343 13.89 1.11 10.09
C LEU A 343 15.24 1.75 10.47
N GLY A 344 15.24 3.01 10.84
CA GLY A 344 16.45 3.80 10.96
C GLY A 344 17.45 3.32 12.01
N SER A 345 16.98 2.77 13.13
CA SER A 345 17.81 2.25 14.22
C SER A 345 18.17 0.76 14.09
N LEU A 346 17.69 0.09 13.02
CA LEU A 346 17.77 -1.37 12.92
C LEU A 346 18.94 -1.85 12.07
N GLY A 347 19.58 -2.93 12.53
CA GLY A 347 20.59 -3.65 11.75
C GLY A 347 19.98 -4.31 10.50
N PHE A 348 20.82 -4.54 9.49
CA PHE A 348 20.42 -5.09 8.19
C PHE A 348 19.56 -6.37 8.29
N GLU A 349 19.92 -7.29 9.20
CA GLU A 349 19.22 -8.57 9.38
C GLU A 349 17.81 -8.44 9.98
N GLN A 350 17.56 -7.34 10.70
CA GLN A 350 16.26 -7.06 11.35
C GLN A 350 15.30 -6.32 10.43
N ARG A 351 15.81 -5.55 9.45
CA ARG A 351 15.01 -4.67 8.59
C ARG A 351 13.88 -5.38 7.87
N GLY A 352 14.10 -6.56 7.30
CA GLY A 352 13.07 -7.29 6.58
C GLY A 352 11.85 -7.65 7.45
N ARG A 353 12.10 -8.13 8.70
CA ARG A 353 11.01 -8.45 9.63
C ARG A 353 10.33 -7.19 10.17
N ALA A 354 11.10 -6.15 10.43
CA ALA A 354 10.57 -4.85 10.87
C ALA A 354 9.72 -4.20 9.79
N THR A 355 10.10 -4.29 8.51
CA THR A 355 9.26 -3.88 7.38
C THR A 355 7.94 -4.64 7.35
N GLY A 356 7.96 -5.98 7.59
CA GLY A 356 6.73 -6.76 7.69
C GLY A 356 5.81 -6.28 8.81
N VAL A 357 6.35 -6.00 10.00
CA VAL A 357 5.57 -5.44 11.13
C VAL A 357 5.02 -4.05 10.81
N TRP A 358 5.85 -3.19 10.21
CA TRP A 358 5.43 -1.85 9.77
C TRP A 358 4.30 -1.93 8.73
N THR A 359 4.44 -2.79 7.73
CA THR A 359 3.40 -3.02 6.71
C THR A 359 2.11 -3.53 7.35
N SER A 360 2.20 -4.47 8.31
CA SER A 360 1.03 -4.95 9.05
C SER A 360 0.33 -3.80 9.77
N ALA A 361 1.06 -2.96 10.49
CA ALA A 361 0.48 -1.82 11.20
C ALA A 361 -0.20 -0.82 10.24
N LEU A 362 0.47 -0.49 9.12
CA LEU A 362 -0.06 0.41 8.11
C LEU A 362 -1.40 -0.09 7.55
N PHE A 363 -1.43 -1.32 7.07
CA PHE A 363 -2.63 -1.89 6.43
C PHE A 363 -3.75 -2.20 7.42
N LEU A 364 -3.43 -2.59 8.66
CA LEU A 364 -4.43 -2.70 9.72
C LEU A 364 -5.05 -1.34 10.06
N GLY A 365 -4.26 -0.26 10.08
CA GLY A 365 -4.77 1.10 10.22
C GLY A 365 -5.73 1.49 9.10
N GLN A 366 -5.40 1.14 7.86
CA GLN A 366 -6.27 1.36 6.70
C GLN A 366 -7.59 0.60 6.81
N PHE A 367 -7.55 -0.66 7.25
CA PHE A 367 -8.77 -1.47 7.44
C PHE A 367 -9.67 -0.90 8.54
N VAL A 368 -9.10 -0.48 9.65
CA VAL A 368 -9.85 0.05 10.81
C VAL A 368 -10.44 1.44 10.51
N CYS A 369 -9.91 2.17 9.53
CA CYS A 369 -10.30 3.53 9.19
C CYS A 369 -11.82 3.72 9.07
N PRO A 370 -12.56 3.04 8.16
CA PRO A 370 -13.98 3.28 8.00
C PRO A 370 -14.80 2.88 9.24
N LEU A 371 -14.35 1.88 10.00
CA LEU A 371 -15.02 1.47 11.24
C LEU A 371 -14.93 2.57 12.31
N VAL A 372 -13.76 3.22 12.41
CA VAL A 372 -13.56 4.35 13.32
C VAL A 372 -14.37 5.56 12.86
N VAL A 373 -14.38 5.87 11.55
CA VAL A 373 -15.17 6.98 11.00
C VAL A 373 -16.66 6.73 11.25
N LEU A 374 -17.17 5.54 10.98
CA LEU A 374 -18.57 5.17 11.22
C LEU A 374 -18.94 5.31 12.71
N ALA A 375 -18.09 4.81 13.61
CA ALA A 375 -18.33 4.94 15.05
C ALA A 375 -18.35 6.41 15.54
N LEU A 376 -17.40 7.23 15.03
CA LEU A 376 -17.34 8.66 15.35
C LEU A 376 -18.52 9.41 14.73
N SER A 377 -18.92 9.11 13.50
CA SER A 377 -20.06 9.74 12.84
C SER A 377 -21.37 9.44 13.56
N GLY A 378 -21.54 8.23 14.06
CA GLY A 378 -22.70 7.85 14.86
C GLY A 378 -22.74 8.49 16.26
N ALA A 379 -21.56 8.77 16.84
CA ALA A 379 -21.45 9.37 18.18
C ALA A 379 -21.47 10.90 18.18
N LEU A 380 -21.14 11.57 17.04
CA LEU A 380 -20.81 13.00 16.97
C LEU A 380 -21.57 13.78 15.89
N ASP A 381 -22.79 13.40 15.56
CA ASP A 381 -23.64 14.12 14.58
C ASP A 381 -23.08 14.16 13.13
N GLY A 382 -22.50 13.06 12.66
CA GLY A 382 -22.23 12.86 11.24
C GLY A 382 -20.76 12.93 10.81
N LEU A 383 -20.54 12.71 9.51
CA LEU A 383 -19.22 12.60 8.87
C LEU A 383 -18.34 13.83 9.10
N GLY A 384 -18.91 15.04 9.05
CA GLY A 384 -18.14 16.27 9.26
C GLY A 384 -17.47 16.34 10.63
N SER A 385 -18.19 15.93 11.69
CA SER A 385 -17.66 15.88 13.05
C SER A 385 -16.58 14.81 13.20
N ALA A 386 -16.78 13.63 12.60
CA ALA A 386 -15.79 12.57 12.59
C ALA A 386 -14.47 13.00 11.89
N LEU A 387 -14.56 13.65 10.73
CA LEU A 387 -13.40 14.19 10.01
C LEU A 387 -12.67 15.27 10.81
N THR A 388 -13.41 16.13 11.49
CA THR A 388 -12.85 17.18 12.36
C THR A 388 -12.06 16.57 13.52
N VAL A 389 -12.61 15.56 14.19
CA VAL A 389 -11.94 14.85 15.29
C VAL A 389 -10.68 14.15 14.80
N LEU A 390 -10.74 13.43 13.70
CA LEU A 390 -9.57 12.75 13.13
C LEU A 390 -8.50 13.75 12.68
N GLY A 391 -8.91 14.88 12.10
CA GLY A 391 -8.01 15.97 11.77
C GLY A 391 -7.34 16.57 13.02
N ALA A 392 -8.11 16.82 14.08
CA ALA A 392 -7.57 17.32 15.37
C ALA A 392 -6.60 16.30 16.01
N LEU A 393 -6.95 15.01 16.01
CA LEU A 393 -6.06 13.95 16.49
C LEU A 393 -4.76 13.87 15.67
N SER A 394 -4.83 14.13 14.37
CA SER A 394 -3.63 14.20 13.52
C SER A 394 -2.73 15.38 13.90
N VAL A 395 -3.31 16.55 14.20
CA VAL A 395 -2.57 17.71 14.70
C VAL A 395 -1.96 17.42 16.09
N VAL A 396 -2.70 16.75 16.99
CA VAL A 396 -2.18 16.30 18.28
C VAL A 396 -1.03 15.31 18.11
N ALA A 397 -1.15 14.36 17.16
CA ALA A 397 -0.07 13.42 16.83
C ALA A 397 1.18 14.16 16.31
N ALA A 398 1.00 15.20 15.48
CA ALA A 398 2.12 16.04 15.03
C ALA A 398 2.87 16.66 16.20
N VAL A 399 2.15 17.23 17.18
CA VAL A 399 2.74 17.81 18.40
C VAL A 399 3.40 16.73 19.25
N GLY A 400 2.72 15.60 19.48
CA GLY A 400 3.23 14.49 20.28
C GLY A 400 4.54 13.91 19.73
N VAL A 401 4.62 13.66 18.41
CA VAL A 401 5.85 13.18 17.76
C VAL A 401 6.95 14.23 17.83
N ARG A 402 6.62 15.52 17.70
CA ARG A 402 7.61 16.61 17.83
C ARG A 402 8.21 16.68 19.23
N LEU A 403 7.39 16.49 20.25
CA LEU A 403 7.80 16.52 21.67
C LEU A 403 8.59 15.25 22.06
N ALA A 404 8.21 14.10 21.55
CA ALA A 404 8.89 12.83 21.81
C ALA A 404 10.30 12.76 21.21
N ARG A 405 10.69 13.71 20.32
CA ARG A 405 12.01 13.82 19.66
C ARG A 405 12.51 12.45 19.19
N PRO A 406 11.86 11.80 18.23
CA PRO A 406 12.38 10.55 17.69
C PRO A 406 13.83 10.75 17.26
N THR A 407 14.74 9.92 17.77
CA THR A 407 16.17 10.04 17.53
C THR A 407 16.45 10.12 16.03
N ALA A 408 17.08 11.21 15.61
CA ALA A 408 17.53 11.34 14.24
C ALA A 408 18.55 10.23 13.97
N VAL A 409 18.28 9.43 12.94
CA VAL A 409 19.27 8.50 12.42
C VAL A 409 20.43 9.36 11.89
N ALA A 410 21.60 9.22 12.50
CA ALA A 410 22.80 9.80 11.95
C ALA A 410 22.96 9.27 10.50
N ALA A 411 22.89 10.17 9.53
CA ALA A 411 23.20 9.86 8.14
C ALA A 411 24.70 9.52 8.07
N HIS A 412 25.00 8.24 7.92
CA HIS A 412 26.32 7.73 7.53
C HIS A 412 26.30 7.36 6.06
#